data_71409e5abc8c887a74adf75cfae37a01
#
_entry.id   71409e5abc8c887a74adf75cfae37a01
#
_cell.length_a   1.000
_cell.length_b   1.000
_cell.length_c   1.000
_cell.angle_alpha   90.00
_cell.angle_beta   90.00
_cell.angle_gamma   90.00
#
_symmetry.space_group_name_H-M   'P 1'
#
loop_
_entity.id
_entity.type
_entity.pdbx_description
1 polymer ?
#
loop_
_entity_poly.entity_id
_entity_poly.type
_entity_poly.pdbx_seq_one_letter_code
_entity_poly.pdbx_strand_id
1 'polypeptide(L)'
;MIEFKNVSKTFPNGTKALKDFNLSIDQGEFVFILGASGAGKSTFLRLIMREEVASQGEVTVNGINLNTIKAKKIPYYRRHLGIVFQDFRLIPKMKVYDNVAFAQRCIGAKEKDVSRRVSYALSLVGLSSKTKSLPNELSGGEQQRVALARALVNDADIIIADEPTGNIDPAMSLEIVGLLDRINKEKGTTVIMVTHEHELIKHFNNRVVEIKNGTVVKDTKHPEIKDMTPDYSPDHASTKIMGYYDDAANSDYYSEFLDEYNNAKDGNRAANVVKFTPTEAKDDSIADEISKSLASDLGTPDAPDYSKYMDNNGKDGAQ
;
A
#
# COMPACT_ATOMS: atom_id res chain seq x y z
N MET A 1 -14.12 4.01 -5.54
CA MET A 1 -15.13 2.94 -5.75
C MET A 1 -14.58 1.91 -6.73
N ILE A 2 -14.72 0.63 -6.41
CA ILE A 2 -14.30 -0.51 -7.24
C ILE A 2 -15.56 -1.29 -7.59
N GLU A 3 -15.75 -1.63 -8.85
CA GLU A 3 -16.96 -2.30 -9.31
C GLU A 3 -16.62 -3.43 -10.29
N PHE A 4 -17.17 -4.60 -10.02
CA PHE A 4 -17.15 -5.78 -10.88
C PHE A 4 -18.59 -6.06 -11.33
N LYS A 5 -18.84 -6.03 -12.65
CA LYS A 5 -20.15 -6.31 -13.25
C LYS A 5 -20.05 -7.54 -14.15
N ASN A 6 -20.70 -8.64 -13.74
CA ASN A 6 -20.78 -9.88 -14.47
C ASN A 6 -19.42 -10.37 -14.98
N VAL A 7 -18.38 -10.25 -14.12
CA VAL A 7 -17.00 -10.51 -14.49
C VAL A 7 -16.72 -12.00 -14.51
N SER A 8 -16.24 -12.49 -15.65
CA SER A 8 -15.71 -13.84 -15.78
C SER A 8 -14.26 -13.80 -16.22
N LYS A 9 -13.43 -14.68 -15.66
CA LYS A 9 -12.04 -14.85 -16.08
C LYS A 9 -11.75 -16.32 -16.33
N THR A 10 -11.42 -16.62 -17.59
CA THR A 10 -10.94 -17.95 -18.01
C THR A 10 -9.52 -17.81 -18.51
N PHE A 11 -8.61 -18.62 -17.97
CA PHE A 11 -7.21 -18.67 -18.42
C PHE A 11 -7.04 -19.53 -19.66
N PRO A 12 -5.93 -19.39 -20.42
CA PRO A 12 -5.70 -20.19 -21.65
C PRO A 12 -5.72 -21.70 -21.44
N ASN A 13 -5.41 -22.19 -20.25
CA ASN A 13 -5.48 -23.60 -19.87
C ASN A 13 -6.90 -24.09 -19.57
N GLY A 14 -7.92 -23.27 -19.81
CA GLY A 14 -9.33 -23.59 -19.56
C GLY A 14 -9.81 -23.37 -18.12
N THR A 15 -8.93 -22.97 -17.19
CA THR A 15 -9.30 -22.72 -15.79
C THR A 15 -10.22 -21.51 -15.69
N LYS A 16 -11.44 -21.70 -15.19
CA LYS A 16 -12.41 -20.62 -14.91
C LYS A 16 -12.20 -20.12 -13.48
N ALA A 17 -11.42 -19.06 -13.32
CA ALA A 17 -11.06 -18.51 -12.02
C ALA A 17 -12.14 -17.62 -11.40
N LEU A 18 -12.87 -16.85 -12.22
CA LEU A 18 -14.06 -16.09 -11.80
C LEU A 18 -15.22 -16.41 -12.75
N LYS A 19 -16.44 -16.41 -12.21
CA LYS A 19 -17.66 -16.78 -12.92
C LYS A 19 -18.78 -15.82 -12.50
N ASP A 20 -19.25 -15.02 -13.45
CA ASP A 20 -20.32 -14.05 -13.21
C ASP A 20 -20.16 -13.29 -11.88
N PHE A 21 -18.93 -12.86 -11.63
CA PHE A 21 -18.51 -12.25 -10.37
C PHE A 21 -19.02 -10.82 -10.31
N ASN A 22 -19.82 -10.53 -9.28
CA ASN A 22 -20.40 -9.23 -9.03
C ASN A 22 -20.00 -8.77 -7.63
N LEU A 23 -19.36 -7.58 -7.53
CA LEU A 23 -18.94 -6.99 -6.26
C LEU A 23 -18.74 -5.48 -6.45
N SER A 24 -19.22 -4.69 -5.50
CA SER A 24 -18.87 -3.28 -5.41
C SER A 24 -18.22 -2.97 -4.07
N ILE A 25 -17.15 -2.18 -4.07
CA ILE A 25 -16.45 -1.69 -2.88
C ILE A 25 -16.46 -0.17 -2.96
N ASP A 26 -16.99 0.48 -1.94
CA ASP A 26 -17.07 1.94 -1.91
C ASP A 26 -15.72 2.56 -1.55
N GLN A 27 -15.56 3.84 -1.86
CA GLN A 27 -14.36 4.58 -1.49
C GLN A 27 -14.28 4.69 0.05
N GLY A 28 -13.09 4.45 0.60
CA GLY A 28 -12.87 4.49 2.04
C GLY A 28 -13.36 3.24 2.79
N GLU A 29 -13.89 2.23 2.09
CA GLU A 29 -14.25 0.95 2.73
C GLU A 29 -13.02 0.13 3.09
N PHE A 30 -13.05 -0.57 4.23
CA PHE A 30 -12.13 -1.66 4.54
C PHE A 30 -12.86 -2.98 4.37
N VAL A 31 -12.39 -3.82 3.45
CA VAL A 31 -13.03 -5.08 3.10
C VAL A 31 -12.05 -6.24 3.25
N PHE A 32 -12.43 -7.23 4.05
CA PHE A 32 -11.77 -8.53 4.09
C PHE A 32 -12.33 -9.44 3.00
N ILE A 33 -11.44 -10.04 2.22
CA ILE A 33 -11.76 -11.03 1.19
C ILE A 33 -11.33 -12.40 1.68
N LEU A 34 -12.29 -13.25 1.98
CA LEU A 34 -12.09 -14.62 2.44
C LEU A 34 -12.29 -15.62 1.32
N GLY A 35 -11.74 -16.82 1.51
CA GLY A 35 -11.96 -17.97 0.63
C GLY A 35 -10.81 -18.97 0.68
N ALA A 36 -11.08 -20.21 0.34
CA ALA A 36 -10.09 -21.27 0.27
C ALA A 36 -9.02 -20.97 -0.81
N SER A 37 -7.90 -21.72 -0.76
CA SER A 37 -6.93 -21.69 -1.86
C SER A 37 -7.62 -22.06 -3.18
N GLY A 38 -7.31 -21.33 -4.26
CA GLY A 38 -7.95 -21.52 -5.56
C GLY A 38 -9.37 -20.95 -5.69
N ALA A 39 -9.93 -20.28 -4.68
CA ALA A 39 -11.28 -19.69 -4.74
C ALA A 39 -11.43 -18.56 -5.77
N GLY A 40 -10.32 -17.96 -6.25
CA GLY A 40 -10.34 -16.83 -7.19
C GLY A 40 -9.79 -15.53 -6.62
N LYS A 41 -9.39 -15.49 -5.34
CA LYS A 41 -8.92 -14.27 -4.64
C LYS A 41 -7.77 -13.56 -5.35
N SER A 42 -6.70 -14.28 -5.68
CA SER A 42 -5.55 -13.69 -6.39
C SER A 42 -5.91 -13.22 -7.80
N THR A 43 -6.87 -13.90 -8.48
CA THR A 43 -7.36 -13.44 -9.78
C THR A 43 -8.15 -12.15 -9.64
N PHE A 44 -9.00 -12.04 -8.62
CA PHE A 44 -9.71 -10.81 -8.26
C PHE A 44 -8.73 -9.65 -8.06
N LEU A 45 -7.67 -9.84 -7.25
CA LEU A 45 -6.65 -8.81 -7.05
C LEU A 45 -5.90 -8.45 -8.33
N ARG A 46 -5.50 -9.45 -9.15
CA ARG A 46 -4.79 -9.21 -10.43
C ARG A 46 -5.62 -8.43 -11.43
N LEU A 47 -6.93 -8.58 -11.42
CA LEU A 47 -7.83 -7.77 -12.24
C LEU A 47 -7.83 -6.31 -11.77
N ILE A 48 -7.89 -6.04 -10.46
CA ILE A 48 -7.78 -4.67 -9.90
C ILE A 48 -6.41 -4.07 -10.24
N MET A 49 -5.33 -4.83 -10.09
CA MET A 49 -3.97 -4.36 -10.42
C MET A 49 -3.74 -4.23 -11.93
N ARG A 50 -4.72 -4.64 -12.76
CA ARG A 50 -4.59 -4.67 -14.22
C ARG A 50 -3.40 -5.54 -14.69
N GLU A 51 -3.04 -6.56 -13.91
CA GLU A 51 -2.11 -7.63 -14.34
C GLU A 51 -2.82 -8.62 -15.27
N GLU A 52 -4.12 -8.78 -15.06
CA GLU A 52 -5.01 -9.59 -15.89
C GLU A 52 -6.15 -8.72 -16.43
N VAL A 53 -6.82 -9.23 -17.47
CA VAL A 53 -8.03 -8.64 -18.06
C VAL A 53 -9.16 -9.63 -17.90
N ALA A 54 -10.36 -9.14 -17.62
CA ALA A 54 -11.56 -9.96 -17.61
C ALA A 54 -11.80 -10.57 -18.98
N SER A 55 -12.25 -11.82 -19.02
CA SER A 55 -12.67 -12.47 -20.26
C SER A 55 -14.06 -12.00 -20.69
N GLN A 56 -14.92 -11.69 -19.71
CA GLN A 56 -16.26 -11.13 -19.89
C GLN A 56 -16.58 -10.19 -18.73
N GLY A 57 -17.56 -9.32 -18.93
CA GLY A 57 -17.98 -8.35 -17.93
C GLY A 57 -17.06 -7.12 -17.86
N GLU A 58 -17.22 -6.33 -16.84
CA GLU A 58 -16.53 -5.05 -16.70
C GLU A 58 -15.94 -4.87 -15.30
N VAL A 59 -14.68 -4.39 -15.23
CA VAL A 59 -14.02 -3.99 -13.99
C VAL A 59 -13.75 -2.49 -14.06
N THR A 60 -14.31 -1.73 -13.13
CA THR A 60 -14.12 -0.29 -13.02
C THR A 60 -13.52 0.06 -11.67
N VAL A 61 -12.49 0.92 -11.66
CA VAL A 61 -11.84 1.44 -10.45
C VAL A 61 -11.75 2.96 -10.55
N ASN A 62 -12.33 3.65 -9.58
CA ASN A 62 -12.39 5.13 -9.53
C ASN A 62 -12.87 5.74 -10.87
N GLY A 63 -13.87 5.13 -11.50
CA GLY A 63 -14.41 5.55 -12.79
C GLY A 63 -13.57 5.17 -14.00
N ILE A 64 -12.45 4.48 -13.82
CA ILE A 64 -11.60 4.00 -14.91
C ILE A 64 -11.98 2.57 -15.26
N ASN A 65 -12.47 2.34 -16.48
CA ASN A 65 -12.69 0.99 -16.97
C ASN A 65 -11.37 0.31 -17.30
N LEU A 66 -11.05 -0.74 -16.52
CA LEU A 66 -9.78 -1.44 -16.63
C LEU A 66 -9.68 -2.35 -17.86
N ASN A 67 -10.80 -2.74 -18.45
CA ASN A 67 -10.80 -3.57 -19.66
C ASN A 67 -10.27 -2.77 -20.87
N THR A 68 -10.57 -1.47 -20.92
CA THR A 68 -10.30 -0.58 -22.07
C THR A 68 -9.12 0.37 -21.85
N ILE A 69 -8.55 0.43 -20.63
CA ILE A 69 -7.42 1.31 -20.35
C ILE A 69 -6.23 0.98 -21.27
N LYS A 70 -5.71 2.01 -21.95
CA LYS A 70 -4.56 1.87 -22.84
C LYS A 70 -3.30 1.49 -22.07
N ALA A 71 -2.46 0.60 -22.63
CA ALA A 71 -1.23 0.10 -21.99
C ALA A 71 -0.34 1.22 -21.40
N LYS A 72 -0.17 2.33 -22.15
CA LYS A 72 0.61 3.51 -21.71
C LYS A 72 0.02 4.20 -20.45
N LYS A 73 -1.26 3.98 -20.12
CA LYS A 73 -1.92 4.57 -18.93
C LYS A 73 -1.87 3.66 -17.71
N ILE A 74 -1.59 2.37 -17.88
CA ILE A 74 -1.53 1.40 -16.75
C ILE A 74 -0.51 1.79 -15.68
N PRO A 75 0.74 2.24 -15.98
CA PRO A 75 1.67 2.68 -14.96
C PRO A 75 1.13 3.86 -14.13
N TYR A 76 0.43 4.79 -14.75
CA TYR A 76 -0.18 5.94 -14.05
C TYR A 76 -1.33 5.50 -13.14
N TYR A 77 -2.16 4.58 -13.61
CA TYR A 77 -3.20 3.96 -12.80
C TYR A 77 -2.62 3.26 -11.56
N ARG A 78 -1.58 2.45 -11.74
CA ARG A 78 -0.95 1.70 -10.63
C ARG A 78 -0.30 2.60 -9.57
N ARG A 79 -0.01 3.87 -9.86
CA ARG A 79 0.50 4.83 -8.86
C ARG A 79 -0.50 5.12 -7.75
N HIS A 80 -1.79 4.91 -8.01
CA HIS A 80 -2.89 5.05 -7.04
C HIS A 80 -3.11 3.79 -6.20
N LEU A 81 -2.34 2.73 -6.43
CA LEU A 81 -2.43 1.47 -5.70
C LEU A 81 -1.20 1.29 -4.79
N GLY A 82 -1.43 1.06 -3.51
CA GLY A 82 -0.43 0.55 -2.58
C GLY A 82 -0.58 -0.96 -2.47
N ILE A 83 0.49 -1.73 -2.69
CA ILE A 83 0.41 -3.18 -2.70
C ILE A 83 1.32 -3.76 -1.62
N VAL A 84 0.75 -4.59 -0.76
CA VAL A 84 1.43 -5.35 0.29
C VAL A 84 1.30 -6.83 -0.05
N PHE A 85 2.43 -7.50 -0.24
CA PHE A 85 2.49 -8.92 -0.58
C PHE A 85 2.83 -9.78 0.63
N GLN A 86 2.43 -11.04 0.60
CA GLN A 86 2.73 -12.04 1.62
C GLN A 86 4.24 -12.28 1.79
N ASP A 87 5.01 -12.23 0.71
CA ASP A 87 6.46 -12.45 0.67
C ASP A 87 7.28 -11.14 0.77
N PHE A 88 6.66 -10.06 1.26
CA PHE A 88 7.20 -8.71 1.46
C PHE A 88 7.74 -8.05 0.19
N ARG A 89 8.38 -8.77 -0.70
CA ARG A 89 9.05 -8.33 -1.94
C ARG A 89 9.96 -7.14 -1.71
N LEU A 90 10.75 -7.20 -0.64
CA LEU A 90 11.78 -6.20 -0.40
C LEU A 90 12.99 -6.49 -1.28
N ILE A 91 13.69 -5.43 -1.71
CA ILE A 91 14.92 -5.54 -2.47
C ILE A 91 16.06 -5.82 -1.50
N PRO A 92 16.68 -7.04 -1.51
CA PRO A 92 17.54 -7.50 -0.42
C PRO A 92 18.82 -6.67 -0.21
N LYS A 93 19.32 -6.04 -1.27
CA LYS A 93 20.54 -5.23 -1.25
C LYS A 93 20.29 -3.75 -0.99
N MET A 94 19.04 -3.34 -0.84
CA MET A 94 18.67 -1.97 -0.52
C MET A 94 18.33 -1.83 0.97
N LYS A 95 18.75 -0.73 1.59
CA LYS A 95 18.38 -0.38 2.95
C LYS A 95 16.86 -0.17 3.05
N VAL A 96 16.34 -0.21 4.27
CA VAL A 96 14.92 0.07 4.56
C VAL A 96 14.48 1.38 3.91
N TYR A 97 15.24 2.47 4.12
CA TYR A 97 14.96 3.75 3.49
C TYR A 97 14.83 3.64 1.97
N ASP A 98 15.78 2.99 1.31
CA ASP A 98 15.81 2.88 -0.15
C ASP A 98 14.72 1.99 -0.71
N ASN A 99 14.32 0.94 0.02
CA ASN A 99 13.17 0.11 -0.34
C ASN A 99 11.87 0.93 -0.41
N VAL A 100 11.68 1.86 0.51
CA VAL A 100 10.51 2.75 0.52
C VAL A 100 10.67 3.88 -0.50
N ALA A 101 11.86 4.52 -0.55
CA ALA A 101 12.16 5.60 -1.48
C ALA A 101 12.03 5.19 -2.95
N PHE A 102 12.31 3.91 -3.25
CA PHE A 102 12.20 3.38 -4.61
C PHE A 102 10.83 3.62 -5.25
N ALA A 103 9.74 3.46 -4.50
CA ALA A 103 8.39 3.72 -5.01
C ALA A 103 8.18 5.18 -5.43
N GLN A 104 8.73 6.13 -4.67
CA GLN A 104 8.68 7.56 -4.99
C GLN A 104 9.58 7.92 -6.19
N ARG A 105 10.78 7.35 -6.25
CA ARG A 105 11.70 7.56 -7.36
C ARG A 105 11.15 7.03 -8.68
N CYS A 106 10.46 5.88 -8.66
CA CYS A 106 9.79 5.32 -9.85
C CYS A 106 8.71 6.24 -10.45
N ILE A 107 8.11 7.11 -9.65
CA ILE A 107 7.13 8.09 -10.15
C ILE A 107 7.74 9.44 -10.51
N GLY A 108 9.07 9.58 -10.37
CA GLY A 108 9.79 10.80 -10.69
C GLY A 108 9.68 11.90 -9.64
N ALA A 109 9.44 11.55 -8.37
CA ALA A 109 9.38 12.51 -7.27
C ALA A 109 10.75 13.18 -7.05
N LYS A 110 10.75 14.46 -6.62
CA LYS A 110 11.96 15.18 -6.27
C LYS A 110 12.56 14.65 -4.97
N GLU A 111 13.89 14.55 -4.86
CA GLU A 111 14.55 13.97 -3.66
C GLU A 111 14.13 14.65 -2.34
N LYS A 112 13.88 15.94 -2.34
CA LYS A 112 13.35 16.64 -1.14
C LYS A 112 12.00 16.08 -0.70
N ASP A 113 11.10 15.79 -1.65
CA ASP A 113 9.80 15.20 -1.35
C ASP A 113 9.93 13.71 -0.98
N VAL A 114 10.86 12.99 -1.64
CA VAL A 114 11.18 11.60 -1.30
C VAL A 114 11.59 11.49 0.16
N SER A 115 12.57 12.32 0.61
CA SER A 115 13.06 12.28 1.99
C SER A 115 11.94 12.50 3.00
N ARG A 116 11.13 13.53 2.81
CA ARG A 116 10.00 13.85 3.69
C ARG A 116 8.98 12.71 3.76
N ARG A 117 8.53 12.20 2.60
CA ARG A 117 7.51 11.16 2.52
C ARG A 117 7.99 9.81 3.05
N VAL A 118 9.25 9.45 2.79
CA VAL A 118 9.84 8.21 3.30
C VAL A 118 9.97 8.26 4.82
N SER A 119 10.49 9.36 5.37
CA SER A 119 10.60 9.52 6.83
C SER A 119 9.23 9.43 7.49
N TYR A 120 8.21 10.08 6.92
CA TYR A 120 6.84 9.98 7.38
C TYR A 120 6.28 8.56 7.30
N ALA A 121 6.42 7.87 6.15
CA ALA A 121 5.92 6.51 6.00
C ALA A 121 6.59 5.53 6.98
N LEU A 122 7.90 5.68 7.22
CA LEU A 122 8.63 4.87 8.18
C LEU A 122 8.25 5.18 9.64
N SER A 123 7.92 6.43 9.96
CA SER A 123 7.41 6.77 11.30
C SER A 123 6.03 6.17 11.54
N LEU A 124 5.14 6.19 10.55
CA LEU A 124 3.80 5.57 10.63
C LEU A 124 3.84 4.08 11.00
N VAL A 125 4.86 3.38 10.51
CA VAL A 125 5.03 1.94 10.76
C VAL A 125 6.01 1.63 11.90
N GLY A 126 6.47 2.65 12.64
CA GLY A 126 7.36 2.47 13.81
C GLY A 126 8.79 2.04 13.45
N LEU A 127 9.31 2.38 12.26
CA LEU A 127 10.63 1.96 11.78
C LEU A 127 11.62 3.11 11.58
N SER A 128 11.42 4.26 12.23
CA SER A 128 12.32 5.42 12.12
C SER A 128 13.77 5.10 12.50
N SER A 129 13.99 4.23 13.48
CA SER A 129 15.33 3.82 13.94
C SER A 129 16.01 2.80 13.01
N LYS A 130 15.28 2.17 12.08
CA LYS A 130 15.76 1.07 11.22
C LYS A 130 16.04 1.52 9.78
N THR A 131 16.06 2.81 9.49
CA THR A 131 16.22 3.37 8.14
C THR A 131 17.46 2.88 7.40
N LYS A 132 18.56 2.64 8.14
CA LYS A 132 19.86 2.19 7.60
C LYS A 132 20.02 0.67 7.55
N SER A 133 19.11 -0.11 8.13
CA SER A 133 19.17 -1.57 8.16
C SER A 133 18.87 -2.18 6.79
N LEU A 134 19.41 -3.37 6.55
CA LEU A 134 19.07 -4.21 5.41
C LEU A 134 17.88 -5.13 5.75
N PRO A 135 17.12 -5.61 4.75
CA PRO A 135 15.98 -6.51 5.00
C PRO A 135 16.32 -7.77 5.79
N ASN A 136 17.49 -8.35 5.60
CA ASN A 136 17.95 -9.54 6.33
C ASN A 136 18.31 -9.29 7.80
N GLU A 137 18.40 -8.05 8.23
CA GLU A 137 18.63 -7.65 9.62
C GLU A 137 17.31 -7.40 10.38
N LEU A 138 16.17 -7.59 9.70
CA LEU A 138 14.84 -7.33 10.23
C LEU A 138 14.09 -8.63 10.54
N SER A 139 13.26 -8.62 11.57
CA SER A 139 12.25 -9.66 11.80
C SER A 139 11.21 -9.68 10.67
N GLY A 140 10.46 -10.77 10.53
CA GLY A 140 9.38 -10.88 9.54
C GLY A 140 8.34 -9.76 9.66
N GLY A 141 7.93 -9.44 10.88
CA GLY A 141 7.00 -8.34 11.13
C GLY A 141 7.59 -6.96 10.80
N GLU A 142 8.89 -6.73 11.04
CA GLU A 142 9.57 -5.50 10.62
C GLU A 142 9.64 -5.42 9.09
N GLN A 143 9.95 -6.52 8.40
CA GLN A 143 9.94 -6.57 6.92
C GLN A 143 8.56 -6.25 6.36
N GLN A 144 7.50 -6.77 6.97
CA GLN A 144 6.12 -6.48 6.57
C GLN A 144 5.78 -5.00 6.78
N ARG A 145 6.21 -4.40 7.89
CA ARG A 145 6.06 -2.96 8.10
C ARG A 145 6.82 -2.11 7.07
N VAL A 146 8.00 -2.54 6.61
CA VAL A 146 8.70 -1.87 5.48
C VAL A 146 7.87 -1.98 4.19
N ALA A 147 7.31 -3.16 3.90
CA ALA A 147 6.44 -3.35 2.72
C ALA A 147 5.20 -2.46 2.80
N LEU A 148 4.61 -2.30 4.00
CA LEU A 148 3.49 -1.40 4.23
C LEU A 148 3.90 0.08 4.06
N ALA A 149 5.03 0.51 4.62
CA ALA A 149 5.55 1.87 4.40
C ALA A 149 5.75 2.17 2.91
N ARG A 150 6.27 1.21 2.14
CA ARG A 150 6.41 1.32 0.69
C ARG A 150 5.06 1.45 -0.03
N ALA A 151 4.03 0.76 0.43
CA ALA A 151 2.68 0.89 -0.13
C ALA A 151 2.04 2.25 0.17
N LEU A 152 2.36 2.85 1.32
CA LEU A 152 1.80 4.12 1.78
C LEU A 152 2.50 5.36 1.22
N VAL A 153 3.79 5.26 0.85
CA VAL A 153 4.64 6.41 0.54
C VAL A 153 4.16 7.25 -0.65
N ASN A 154 3.34 6.68 -1.54
CA ASN A 154 2.76 7.35 -2.71
C ASN A 154 1.36 7.93 -2.44
N ASP A 155 0.86 7.97 -1.21
CA ASP A 155 -0.51 8.38 -0.86
C ASP A 155 -1.54 7.64 -1.72
N ALA A 156 -1.47 6.32 -1.73
CA ALA A 156 -2.34 5.47 -2.53
C ALA A 156 -3.81 5.60 -2.10
N ASP A 157 -4.71 5.73 -3.07
CA ASP A 157 -6.16 5.77 -2.82
C ASP A 157 -6.70 4.40 -2.38
N ILE A 158 -6.02 3.34 -2.82
CA ILE A 158 -6.42 1.95 -2.56
C ILE A 158 -5.19 1.17 -2.09
N ILE A 159 -5.31 0.50 -0.95
CA ILE A 159 -4.32 -0.47 -0.47
C ILE A 159 -4.86 -1.88 -0.73
N ILE A 160 -4.05 -2.69 -1.40
CA ILE A 160 -4.28 -4.11 -1.64
C ILE A 160 -3.29 -4.89 -0.78
N ALA A 161 -3.78 -5.66 0.16
CA ALA A 161 -2.98 -6.50 1.04
C ALA A 161 -3.29 -7.99 0.76
N ASP A 162 -2.37 -8.68 0.10
CA ASP A 162 -2.52 -10.11 -0.26
C ASP A 162 -1.83 -10.96 0.80
N GLU A 163 -2.62 -11.55 1.70
CA GLU A 163 -2.19 -12.36 2.85
C GLU A 163 -1.05 -11.71 3.67
N PRO A 164 -1.21 -10.44 4.11
CA PRO A 164 -0.11 -9.67 4.70
C PRO A 164 0.37 -10.22 6.04
N THR A 165 -0.33 -11.18 6.60
CA THR A 165 -0.06 -11.77 7.92
C THR A 165 0.45 -13.21 7.85
N GLY A 166 0.47 -13.83 6.67
CA GLY A 166 0.74 -15.26 6.50
C GLY A 166 2.14 -15.75 6.93
N ASN A 167 3.10 -14.85 7.15
CA ASN A 167 4.48 -15.18 7.51
C ASN A 167 4.94 -14.54 8.85
N ILE A 168 4.00 -14.10 9.67
CA ILE A 168 4.28 -13.42 10.94
C ILE A 168 3.44 -14.03 12.08
N ASP A 169 3.82 -13.77 13.31
CA ASP A 169 3.11 -14.30 14.49
C ASP A 169 1.74 -13.60 14.68
N PRO A 170 0.81 -14.23 15.42
CA PRO A 170 -0.54 -13.70 15.59
C PRO A 170 -0.61 -12.32 16.27
N ALA A 171 0.28 -12.01 17.21
CA ALA A 171 0.28 -10.70 17.85
C ALA A 171 0.69 -9.62 16.88
N MET A 172 1.72 -9.85 16.07
CA MET A 172 2.16 -8.96 15.01
C MET A 172 1.10 -8.84 13.91
N SER A 173 0.36 -9.92 13.61
CA SER A 173 -0.76 -9.89 12.65
C SER A 173 -1.83 -8.88 13.06
N LEU A 174 -2.21 -8.86 14.34
CA LEU A 174 -3.16 -7.88 14.89
C LEU A 174 -2.62 -6.45 14.77
N GLU A 175 -1.32 -6.22 15.03
CA GLU A 175 -0.71 -4.91 14.88
C GLU A 175 -0.75 -4.41 13.43
N ILE A 176 -0.43 -5.26 12.45
CA ILE A 176 -0.44 -4.92 11.03
C ILE A 176 -1.85 -4.57 10.56
N VAL A 177 -2.85 -5.39 10.93
CA VAL A 177 -4.24 -5.12 10.53
C VAL A 177 -4.78 -3.90 11.27
N GLY A 178 -4.46 -3.73 12.54
CA GLY A 178 -4.81 -2.53 13.31
C GLY A 178 -4.23 -1.24 12.70
N LEU A 179 -3.01 -1.31 12.18
CA LEU A 179 -2.39 -0.19 11.47
C LEU A 179 -3.12 0.11 10.14
N LEU A 180 -3.48 -0.91 9.36
CA LEU A 180 -4.28 -0.75 8.14
C LEU A 180 -5.66 -0.16 8.43
N ASP A 181 -6.34 -0.63 9.48
CA ASP A 181 -7.65 -0.13 9.91
C ASP A 181 -7.58 1.34 10.35
N ARG A 182 -6.53 1.72 11.08
CA ARG A 182 -6.29 3.12 11.45
C ARG A 182 -6.06 3.99 10.22
N ILE A 183 -5.21 3.58 9.28
CA ILE A 183 -4.95 4.31 8.03
C ILE A 183 -6.26 4.48 7.23
N ASN A 184 -7.08 3.43 7.16
CA ASN A 184 -8.39 3.50 6.52
C ASN A 184 -9.28 4.58 7.16
N LYS A 185 -9.39 4.57 8.49
CA LYS A 185 -10.24 5.51 9.25
C LYS A 185 -9.75 6.95 9.19
N GLU A 186 -8.42 7.15 9.33
CA GLU A 186 -7.83 8.50 9.39
C GLU A 186 -7.71 9.16 8.01
N LYS A 187 -7.36 8.36 6.98
CA LYS A 187 -7.10 8.89 5.63
C LYS A 187 -8.22 8.65 4.63
N GLY A 188 -9.23 7.85 4.97
CA GLY A 188 -10.26 7.43 4.03
C GLY A 188 -9.71 6.59 2.87
N THR A 189 -8.55 5.97 3.03
CA THR A 189 -7.94 5.07 2.04
C THR A 189 -8.77 3.80 1.97
N THR A 190 -9.15 3.35 0.79
CA THR A 190 -9.83 2.06 0.60
C THR A 190 -8.86 0.92 0.86
N VAL A 191 -9.23 -0.06 1.69
CA VAL A 191 -8.38 -1.22 1.99
C VAL A 191 -9.07 -2.50 1.57
N ILE A 192 -8.37 -3.31 0.77
CA ILE A 192 -8.79 -4.66 0.38
C ILE A 192 -7.75 -5.62 0.94
N MET A 193 -8.13 -6.41 1.94
CA MET A 193 -7.25 -7.40 2.54
C MET A 193 -7.73 -8.80 2.24
N VAL A 194 -6.94 -9.56 1.51
CA VAL A 194 -7.14 -11.00 1.33
C VAL A 194 -6.50 -11.73 2.51
N THR A 195 -7.24 -12.60 3.15
CA THR A 195 -6.74 -13.47 4.22
C THR A 195 -7.53 -14.78 4.27
N HIS A 196 -6.97 -15.78 4.90
CA HIS A 196 -7.65 -17.01 5.29
C HIS A 196 -7.77 -17.15 6.82
N GLU A 197 -7.33 -16.15 7.58
CA GLU A 197 -7.31 -16.14 9.04
C GLU A 197 -8.64 -15.64 9.60
N HIS A 198 -9.60 -16.57 9.81
CA HIS A 198 -10.93 -16.23 10.34
C HIS A 198 -10.88 -15.63 11.76
N GLU A 199 -9.95 -16.09 12.61
CA GLU A 199 -9.82 -15.58 13.97
C GLU A 199 -9.35 -14.13 13.99
N LEU A 200 -8.41 -13.78 13.10
CA LEU A 200 -7.89 -12.42 12.99
C LEU A 200 -9.00 -11.41 12.69
N ILE A 201 -9.90 -11.72 11.74
CA ILE A 201 -10.94 -10.77 11.34
C ILE A 201 -12.03 -10.55 12.39
N LYS A 202 -12.19 -11.46 13.37
CA LYS A 202 -13.14 -11.28 14.48
C LYS A 202 -12.80 -10.08 15.36
N HIS A 203 -11.53 -9.64 15.36
CA HIS A 203 -11.09 -8.48 16.11
C HIS A 203 -11.42 -7.14 15.44
N PHE A 204 -11.94 -7.17 14.20
CA PHE A 204 -12.21 -5.97 13.41
C PHE A 204 -13.66 -5.95 12.93
N ASN A 205 -14.33 -4.80 13.08
CA ASN A 205 -15.71 -4.61 12.67
C ASN A 205 -15.78 -4.07 11.22
N ASN A 206 -15.17 -4.80 10.28
CA ASN A 206 -15.07 -4.39 8.90
C ASN A 206 -15.84 -5.37 8.01
N ARG A 207 -16.23 -4.94 6.80
CA ARG A 207 -16.96 -5.76 5.83
C ARG A 207 -16.18 -7.02 5.47
N VAL A 208 -16.90 -8.14 5.38
CA VAL A 208 -16.34 -9.44 4.99
C VAL A 208 -17.05 -9.93 3.74
N VAL A 209 -16.27 -10.26 2.70
CA VAL A 209 -16.74 -10.87 1.46
C VAL A 209 -16.10 -12.24 1.32
N GLU A 210 -16.90 -13.29 1.17
CA GLU A 210 -16.40 -14.67 0.97
C GLU A 210 -16.53 -15.06 -0.50
N ILE A 211 -15.40 -15.50 -1.07
CA ILE A 211 -15.30 -16.01 -2.45
C ILE A 211 -15.17 -17.53 -2.41
N LYS A 212 -16.00 -18.20 -3.17
CA LYS A 212 -15.95 -19.65 -3.36
C LYS A 212 -16.16 -20.01 -4.82
N ASN A 213 -15.28 -20.85 -5.39
CA ASN A 213 -15.36 -21.32 -6.78
C ASN A 213 -15.53 -20.20 -7.82
N GLY A 214 -14.91 -19.04 -7.56
CA GLY A 214 -14.93 -17.88 -8.47
C GLY A 214 -16.19 -17.02 -8.38
N THR A 215 -17.03 -17.19 -7.36
CA THR A 215 -18.25 -16.39 -7.13
C THR A 215 -18.25 -15.82 -5.70
N VAL A 216 -18.96 -14.70 -5.49
CA VAL A 216 -19.25 -14.19 -4.15
C VAL A 216 -20.38 -15.05 -3.55
N VAL A 217 -20.12 -15.68 -2.41
CA VAL A 217 -21.12 -16.52 -1.72
C VAL A 217 -21.65 -15.88 -0.45
N LYS A 218 -20.92 -14.90 0.12
CA LYS A 218 -21.33 -14.12 1.29
C LYS A 218 -20.77 -12.72 1.19
N ASP A 219 -21.57 -11.74 1.57
CA ASP A 219 -21.18 -10.36 1.67
C ASP A 219 -21.88 -9.73 2.88
N THR A 220 -21.10 -9.29 3.85
CA THR A 220 -21.63 -8.69 5.08
C THR A 220 -21.53 -7.18 4.98
N LYS A 221 -22.26 -6.57 4.03
CA LYS A 221 -22.20 -5.12 3.78
C LYS A 221 -22.49 -4.24 5.01
N HIS A 222 -23.13 -4.81 6.03
CA HIS A 222 -23.22 -4.29 7.38
C HIS A 222 -23.22 -5.50 8.31
N PRO A 223 -22.09 -5.89 8.91
CA PRO A 223 -22.11 -6.97 9.87
C PRO A 223 -22.96 -6.56 11.07
N GLU A 224 -24.20 -7.01 11.13
CA GLU A 224 -24.84 -7.22 12.41
C GLU A 224 -24.11 -8.38 13.09
N ILE A 225 -22.88 -8.14 13.49
CA ILE A 225 -22.09 -9.05 14.34
C ILE A 225 -22.63 -8.84 15.75
N LYS A 226 -23.91 -9.20 15.96
CA LYS A 226 -24.52 -9.19 17.30
C LYS A 226 -23.95 -10.28 18.21
N ASP A 227 -23.22 -11.25 17.68
CA ASP A 227 -22.71 -12.41 18.44
C ASP A 227 -21.20 -12.59 18.41
N MET A 228 -20.45 -11.63 17.87
CA MET A 228 -18.98 -11.67 17.84
C MET A 228 -18.40 -10.40 18.47
N THR A 229 -18.91 -9.97 19.61
CA THR A 229 -18.15 -9.04 20.45
C THR A 229 -17.04 -9.86 21.10
N PRO A 230 -15.78 -9.75 20.67
CA PRO A 230 -14.71 -10.08 21.56
C PRO A 230 -14.88 -9.14 22.73
N ASP A 231 -14.68 -9.65 23.92
CA ASP A 231 -14.45 -8.84 25.13
C ASP A 231 -13.13 -8.07 24.92
N TYR A 232 -13.20 -7.09 24.00
CA TYR A 232 -12.13 -6.15 23.73
C TYR A 232 -12.33 -5.03 24.72
N SER A 233 -11.90 -5.26 25.96
CA SER A 233 -11.67 -4.15 26.86
C SER A 233 -10.58 -3.29 26.21
N PRO A 234 -10.85 -2.00 25.94
CA PRO A 234 -9.88 -1.09 25.30
C PRO A 234 -8.56 -0.99 26.05
N ASP A 235 -8.54 -1.48 27.29
CA ASP A 235 -7.44 -1.28 28.24
C ASP A 235 -6.18 -2.12 27.98
N HIS A 236 -6.24 -3.20 27.18
CA HIS A 236 -5.07 -4.05 26.97
C HIS A 236 -4.40 -3.96 25.59
N ALA A 237 -5.10 -3.58 24.53
CA ALA A 237 -4.49 -3.44 23.22
C ALA A 237 -4.14 -2.00 22.86
N SER A 238 -4.97 -1.03 23.28
CA SER A 238 -4.65 0.39 23.10
C SER A 238 -3.41 0.81 23.87
N THR A 239 -3.17 0.27 25.07
CA THR A 239 -2.00 0.65 25.89
C THR A 239 -0.69 0.10 25.34
N LYS A 240 -0.69 -1.09 24.71
CA LYS A 240 0.53 -1.64 24.06
C LYS A 240 0.81 -1.04 22.70
N ILE A 241 -0.24 -0.72 21.94
CA ILE A 241 -0.11 -0.03 20.65
C ILE A 241 0.32 1.43 20.88
N MET A 242 -0.24 2.12 21.88
CA MET A 242 0.20 3.45 22.27
C MET A 242 1.63 3.50 22.79
N GLY A 243 2.09 2.51 23.58
CA GLY A 243 3.46 2.48 24.10
C GLY A 243 4.54 2.32 23.03
N TYR A 244 4.20 1.84 21.83
CA TYR A 244 5.14 1.77 20.69
C TYR A 244 5.20 3.08 19.88
N TYR A 245 4.24 3.98 20.07
CA TYR A 245 4.13 5.24 19.33
C TYR A 245 4.42 6.48 20.17
N ASP A 246 4.48 6.37 21.50
CA ASP A 246 4.85 7.49 22.40
C ASP A 246 6.33 7.88 22.28
N ASP A 247 7.20 7.00 21.74
CA ASP A 247 8.60 7.35 21.42
C ASP A 247 8.79 8.09 20.09
N ALA A 248 7.73 8.30 19.30
CA ALA A 248 7.74 9.20 18.17
C ALA A 248 7.56 10.64 18.70
N ALA A 249 8.62 11.18 19.31
CA ALA A 249 8.70 12.57 19.70
C ALA A 249 8.49 13.48 18.49
N ASN A 250 7.27 13.91 18.29
CA ASN A 250 6.79 15.18 17.74
C ASN A 250 5.32 15.06 17.35
N SER A 251 4.43 15.12 18.35
CA SER A 251 2.98 15.25 18.13
C SER A 251 2.64 16.47 17.29
N ASP A 252 3.44 17.53 17.40
CA ASP A 252 3.23 18.81 16.68
C ASP A 252 3.55 18.71 15.18
N TYR A 253 4.58 17.94 14.80
CA TYR A 253 4.92 17.71 13.39
C TYR A 253 3.85 16.82 12.69
N TYR A 254 3.22 15.94 13.46
CA TYR A 254 2.19 15.03 12.98
C TYR A 254 0.85 15.74 12.72
N SER A 255 0.46 16.65 13.62
CA SER A 255 -0.75 17.45 13.46
C SER A 255 -0.62 18.44 12.29
N GLU A 256 0.51 19.08 12.14
CA GLU A 256 0.78 20.06 11.08
C GLU A 256 0.78 19.39 9.68
N PHE A 257 1.33 18.18 9.56
CA PHE A 257 1.29 17.42 8.30
C PHE A 257 -0.12 16.92 7.94
N LEU A 258 -0.92 16.48 8.93
CA LEU A 258 -2.31 16.07 8.70
C LEU A 258 -3.17 17.26 8.29
N ASP A 259 -2.93 18.44 8.84
CA ASP A 259 -3.63 19.67 8.48
C ASP A 259 -3.26 20.12 7.06
N GLU A 260 -1.99 20.05 6.64
CA GLU A 260 -1.57 20.30 5.26
C GLU A 260 -2.17 19.29 4.27
N TYR A 261 -2.23 18.01 4.65
CA TYR A 261 -2.80 16.96 3.81
C TYR A 261 -4.31 17.12 3.62
N ASN A 262 -5.03 17.42 4.70
CA ASN A 262 -6.48 17.63 4.65
C ASN A 262 -6.83 18.89 3.86
N ASN A 263 -6.09 19.98 4.03
CA ASN A 263 -6.24 21.22 3.25
C ASN A 263 -5.94 21.05 1.75
N ALA A 264 -5.02 20.14 1.39
CA ALA A 264 -4.74 19.81 -0.01
C ALA A 264 -5.84 18.96 -0.65
N LYS A 265 -6.57 18.16 0.13
CA LYS A 265 -7.65 17.28 -0.35
C LYS A 265 -8.97 18.02 -0.58
N ASP A 266 -9.25 19.06 0.18
CA ASP A 266 -10.50 19.84 0.11
C ASP A 266 -10.59 20.83 -1.07
N GLY A 267 -9.73 20.67 -2.09
CA GLY A 267 -9.91 21.30 -3.40
C GLY A 267 -9.76 22.82 -3.44
N ASN A 268 -9.28 23.44 -2.38
CA ASN A 268 -8.97 24.87 -2.39
C ASN A 268 -7.63 25.11 -3.10
N ARG A 269 -7.65 24.99 -4.45
CA ARG A 269 -6.58 25.47 -5.34
C ARG A 269 -6.61 27.00 -5.39
N ALA A 270 -6.27 27.66 -4.31
CA ALA A 270 -5.90 29.07 -4.33
C ALA A 270 -4.47 29.14 -3.79
N ALA A 271 -3.57 29.48 -4.70
CA ALA A 271 -2.19 29.81 -4.49
C ALA A 271 -1.89 30.40 -3.10
N ASN A 272 -1.29 29.61 -2.23
CA ASN A 272 -0.35 30.11 -1.26
C ASN A 272 0.72 29.05 -1.05
N VAL A 273 1.79 29.15 -1.84
CA VAL A 273 3.07 28.55 -1.51
C VAL A 273 3.53 29.27 -0.23
N VAL A 274 3.19 28.71 0.92
CA VAL A 274 3.78 29.14 2.18
C VAL A 274 5.26 28.79 2.09
N LYS A 275 6.07 29.82 1.99
CA LYS A 275 7.53 29.73 2.14
C LYS A 275 7.78 29.25 3.58
N PHE A 276 8.11 28.00 3.73
CA PHE A 276 8.60 27.44 4.97
C PHE A 276 9.96 28.08 5.26
N THR A 277 10.03 28.96 6.22
CA THR A 277 11.28 29.38 6.86
C THR A 277 11.54 28.34 7.96
N PRO A 278 12.65 27.58 7.92
CA PRO A 278 12.99 26.69 9.02
C PRO A 278 13.26 27.54 10.25
N THR A 279 12.49 27.35 11.31
CA THR A 279 12.90 27.80 12.63
C THR A 279 14.15 27.00 13.00
N GLU A 280 15.20 27.71 13.37
CA GLU A 280 16.53 27.19 13.65
C GLU A 280 16.52 26.01 14.63
N ALA A 281 16.59 24.78 14.09
CA ALA A 281 17.07 23.63 14.84
C ALA A 281 18.59 23.61 14.67
N LYS A 282 19.30 23.89 15.73
CA LYS A 282 20.75 23.75 15.83
C LYS A 282 21.09 22.28 15.77
N ASP A 283 21.32 21.75 14.60
CA ASP A 283 22.28 20.68 14.31
C ASP A 283 22.44 20.47 12.80
N ASP A 284 23.22 21.33 12.16
CA ASP A 284 23.60 21.23 10.74
C ASP A 284 24.58 20.07 10.46
N SER A 285 25.03 19.34 11.49
CA SER A 285 26.07 18.30 11.34
C SER A 285 25.56 17.05 10.64
N ILE A 286 24.27 16.69 10.79
CA ILE A 286 23.70 15.47 10.21
C ILE A 286 23.37 15.64 8.73
N ALA A 287 22.90 16.81 8.32
CA ALA A 287 22.60 17.12 6.92
C ALA A 287 23.86 17.15 6.06
N ASP A 288 24.96 17.68 6.60
CA ASP A 288 26.28 17.73 5.95
C ASP A 288 26.96 16.35 5.88
N GLU A 289 26.81 15.50 6.90
CA GLU A 289 27.30 14.12 6.86
C GLU A 289 26.56 13.26 5.84
N ILE A 290 25.24 13.43 5.74
CA ILE A 290 24.42 12.71 4.73
C ILE A 290 24.78 13.19 3.33
N SER A 291 25.00 14.46 3.11
CA SER A 291 25.40 15.03 1.82
C SER A 291 26.80 14.58 1.41
N LYS A 292 27.74 14.50 2.35
CA LYS A 292 29.11 14.00 2.09
C LYS A 292 29.16 12.51 1.86
N SER A 293 28.36 11.72 2.56
CA SER A 293 28.24 10.27 2.33
C SER A 293 27.67 9.95 0.96
N LEU A 294 26.65 10.71 0.51
CA LEU A 294 26.06 10.55 -0.83
C LEU A 294 27.02 10.97 -1.96
N ALA A 295 27.86 11.97 -1.73
CA ALA A 295 28.84 12.44 -2.72
C ALA A 295 30.03 11.46 -2.87
N SER A 296 30.39 10.71 -1.83
CA SER A 296 31.48 9.73 -1.88
C SER A 296 31.09 8.43 -2.59
N ASP A 297 29.81 8.07 -2.58
CA ASP A 297 29.30 6.84 -3.20
C ASP A 297 28.95 7.00 -4.70
N LEU A 298 28.91 8.24 -5.21
CA LEU A 298 28.70 8.54 -6.63
C LEU A 298 29.98 8.53 -7.47
N GLY A 299 31.12 8.19 -6.88
CA GLY A 299 32.46 8.21 -7.49
C GLY A 299 32.95 6.91 -8.10
N THR A 300 32.14 5.86 -8.31
CA THR A 300 32.57 4.64 -8.98
C THR A 300 32.02 4.51 -10.40
N PRO A 301 32.86 4.11 -11.41
CA PRO A 301 32.49 4.16 -12.83
C PRO A 301 31.65 3.00 -13.35
N ASP A 302 30.92 2.26 -12.54
CA ASP A 302 30.12 1.09 -12.92
C ASP A 302 28.65 1.16 -12.52
N ALA A 303 28.00 2.30 -12.77
CA ALA A 303 26.54 2.33 -12.76
C ALA A 303 26.01 1.65 -14.02
N PRO A 304 25.10 0.65 -13.92
CA PRO A 304 24.55 -0.01 -15.11
C PRO A 304 23.78 1.00 -15.96
N ASP A 305 24.19 1.11 -17.21
CA ASP A 305 23.58 1.95 -18.23
C ASP A 305 22.20 1.41 -18.62
N TYR A 306 21.16 2.01 -18.11
CA TYR A 306 19.77 1.71 -18.45
C TYR A 306 19.29 2.33 -19.76
N SER A 307 20.14 3.06 -20.50
CA SER A 307 19.78 3.67 -21.80
C SER A 307 19.44 2.63 -22.87
N LYS A 308 19.96 1.41 -22.75
CA LYS A 308 19.69 0.29 -23.67
C LYS A 308 18.25 -0.24 -23.66
N TYR A 309 17.42 0.14 -22.69
CA TYR A 309 16.02 -0.30 -22.61
C TYR A 309 15.02 0.77 -23.00
N MET A 310 15.48 1.95 -23.42
CA MET A 310 14.61 3.07 -23.81
C MET A 310 14.50 3.28 -25.32
N ASP A 311 15.41 2.72 -26.13
CA ASP A 311 15.42 2.89 -27.59
C ASP A 311 15.23 1.55 -28.32
N ASN A 312 13.99 1.13 -28.49
CA ASN A 312 13.61 0.29 -29.63
C ASN A 312 12.13 0.50 -29.98
N ASN A 313 11.81 1.64 -30.58
CA ASN A 313 10.62 1.79 -31.42
C ASN A 313 10.78 2.99 -32.36
N GLY A 314 11.32 2.73 -33.52
CA GLY A 314 11.25 3.72 -34.59
C GLY A 314 12.24 3.48 -35.71
N LYS A 315 12.02 2.42 -36.54
CA LYS A 315 12.31 2.39 -37.96
C LYS A 315 12.14 0.96 -38.47
N ASP A 316 11.00 0.67 -39.05
CA ASP A 316 10.85 -0.20 -40.20
C ASP A 316 9.45 0.05 -40.78
N GLY A 317 9.46 0.73 -41.89
CA GLY A 317 8.25 1.03 -42.65
C GLY A 317 8.57 1.84 -43.90
N ALA A 318 9.30 1.27 -44.85
CA ALA A 318 9.24 1.65 -46.27
C ALA A 318 10.13 0.74 -47.13
N GLN A 319 9.59 -0.33 -47.61
CA GLN A 319 9.68 -0.75 -49.03
C GLN A 319 8.70 -1.90 -49.25
#